data_aa8259f5152fe1fb1e36ba24979282fb
#
_entry.id   aa8259f5152fe1fb1e36ba24979282fb
#
_cell.length_a   1.000
_cell.length_b   1.000
_cell.length_c   1.000
_cell.angle_alpha   90.00
_cell.angle_beta   90.00
_cell.angle_gamma   90.00
#
_symmetry.space_group_name_H-M   'P 1'
#
loop_
_entity.id
_entity.type
_entity.pdbx_description
1 polymer ?
#
loop_
_entity_poly.entity_id
_entity_poly.type
_entity_poly.pdbx_seq_one_letter_code
_entity_poly.pdbx_strand_id
1 'polypeptide(L)'
;MTHAVFSICLFVLLLTSSCSTRIISNKYYEEQRGSVDSIESRYERLNALKPFAVAFTDKELNIISLEMISDTLTRIYEFNTYDHRLADTLLKYNYDSAGIYYLIRKMQQTKVTWINSVDYYVNDQPQQLIYLSIKPITIRYIFSPPKYIALGYFRTAQSFDEKGRLLDNRRTKKIRKIKGQVFYRITDRICYTITEKYR
;
A
#
# COMPACT_ATOMS: atom_id res chain seq x y z
N MET A 1 21.21 38.37 -19.62
CA MET A 1 19.83 38.25 -19.11
C MET A 1 19.21 36.86 -19.33
N THR A 2 19.54 36.13 -20.37
CA THR A 2 18.99 34.79 -20.70
C THR A 2 19.26 33.67 -19.67
N HIS A 3 20.45 33.64 -19.06
CA HIS A 3 20.81 32.62 -18.07
C HIS A 3 20.06 32.75 -16.74
N ALA A 4 19.75 33.98 -16.30
CA ALA A 4 19.00 34.18 -15.05
C ALA A 4 17.53 33.74 -15.18
N VAL A 5 16.90 34.00 -16.31
CA VAL A 5 15.52 33.58 -16.58
C VAL A 5 15.41 32.06 -16.67
N PHE A 6 16.37 31.39 -17.31
CA PHE A 6 16.41 29.93 -17.41
C PHE A 6 16.59 29.27 -16.05
N SER A 7 17.43 29.84 -15.16
CA SER A 7 17.66 29.33 -13.79
C SER A 7 16.41 29.48 -12.92
N ILE A 8 15.66 30.60 -13.06
CA ILE A 8 14.41 30.82 -12.31
C ILE A 8 13.31 29.84 -12.78
N CYS A 9 13.15 29.64 -14.09
CA CYS A 9 12.18 28.69 -14.63
C CYS A 9 12.48 27.22 -14.17
N LEU A 10 13.75 26.82 -14.13
CA LEU A 10 14.16 25.51 -13.64
C LEU A 10 13.84 25.35 -12.15
N PHE A 11 14.03 26.38 -11.35
CA PHE A 11 13.76 26.36 -9.90
C PHE A 11 12.25 26.30 -9.60
N VAL A 12 11.42 26.99 -10.37
CA VAL A 12 9.96 26.95 -10.26
C VAL A 12 9.42 25.57 -10.65
N LEU A 13 9.97 24.93 -11.69
CA LEU A 13 9.60 23.55 -12.09
C LEU A 13 9.94 22.50 -11.02
N LEU A 14 11.03 22.69 -10.27
CA LEU A 14 11.40 21.78 -9.18
C LEU A 14 10.49 21.92 -7.95
N LEU A 15 9.92 23.10 -7.70
CA LEU A 15 9.02 23.33 -6.56
C LEU A 15 7.61 22.76 -6.78
N THR A 16 7.16 22.63 -8.03
CA THR A 16 5.80 22.13 -8.33
C THR A 16 5.66 20.61 -8.23
N SER A 17 6.76 19.85 -8.31
CA SER A 17 6.70 18.39 -8.32
C SER A 17 6.39 17.76 -6.94
N SER A 18 6.73 18.41 -5.84
CA SER A 18 6.47 17.88 -4.48
C SER A 18 5.01 18.04 -4.04
N CYS A 19 4.31 19.08 -4.51
CA CYS A 19 2.89 19.28 -4.19
C CYS A 19 1.96 18.29 -4.89
N SER A 20 2.34 17.79 -6.07
CA SER A 20 1.45 16.96 -6.89
C SER A 20 1.15 15.59 -6.25
N THR A 21 2.15 14.92 -5.67
CA THR A 21 1.97 13.57 -5.10
C THR A 21 1.09 13.56 -3.86
N ARG A 22 1.22 14.58 -2.99
CA ARG A 22 0.34 14.74 -1.82
C ARG A 22 -1.12 14.96 -2.23
N ILE A 23 -1.34 15.85 -3.19
CA ILE A 23 -2.68 16.15 -3.71
C ILE A 23 -3.31 14.90 -4.32
N ILE A 24 -2.56 14.17 -5.13
CA ILE A 24 -3.02 12.95 -5.80
C ILE A 24 -3.38 11.87 -4.77
N SER A 25 -2.52 11.64 -3.76
CA SER A 25 -2.76 10.63 -2.74
C SER A 25 -3.97 10.95 -1.86
N ASN A 26 -4.10 12.21 -1.44
CA ASN A 26 -5.25 12.66 -0.66
C ASN A 26 -6.53 12.58 -1.49
N LYS A 27 -6.51 13.06 -2.74
CA LYS A 27 -7.66 13.00 -3.65
C LYS A 27 -8.12 11.56 -3.88
N TYR A 28 -7.19 10.64 -4.17
CA TYR A 28 -7.54 9.22 -4.31
C TYR A 28 -8.20 8.68 -3.04
N TYR A 29 -7.61 8.95 -1.87
CA TYR A 29 -8.17 8.48 -0.61
C TYR A 29 -9.57 9.06 -0.38
N GLU A 30 -9.78 10.35 -0.55
CA GLU A 30 -11.09 10.99 -0.36
C GLU A 30 -12.15 10.43 -1.33
N GLU A 31 -11.80 10.23 -2.60
CA GLU A 31 -12.71 9.69 -3.61
C GLU A 31 -13.05 8.20 -3.38
N GLN A 32 -12.12 7.43 -2.83
CA GLN A 32 -12.26 5.98 -2.64
C GLN A 32 -12.41 5.56 -1.18
N ARG A 33 -12.53 6.51 -0.26
CA ARG A 33 -12.47 6.30 1.19
C ARG A 33 -13.32 5.11 1.66
N GLY A 34 -14.61 5.11 1.38
CA GLY A 34 -15.50 4.03 1.83
C GLY A 34 -15.10 2.65 1.29
N SER A 35 -14.53 2.61 0.08
CA SER A 35 -14.09 1.36 -0.53
C SER A 35 -12.76 0.88 0.04
N VAL A 36 -11.76 1.76 0.20
CA VAL A 36 -10.44 1.36 0.73
C VAL A 36 -10.50 1.05 2.22
N ASP A 37 -11.33 1.78 3.00
CA ASP A 37 -11.58 1.48 4.41
C ASP A 37 -12.32 0.12 4.57
N SER A 38 -13.23 -0.20 3.65
CA SER A 38 -13.88 -1.52 3.60
C SER A 38 -12.90 -2.65 3.26
N ILE A 39 -11.94 -2.41 2.35
CA ILE A 39 -10.86 -3.36 2.03
C ILE A 39 -10.00 -3.61 3.26
N GLU A 40 -9.55 -2.53 3.92
CA GLU A 40 -8.73 -2.62 5.13
C GLU A 40 -9.42 -3.42 6.22
N SER A 41 -10.64 -3.04 6.60
CA SER A 41 -11.39 -3.69 7.68
C SER A 41 -11.72 -5.16 7.38
N ARG A 42 -12.01 -5.47 6.11
CA ARG A 42 -12.24 -6.86 5.70
C ARG A 42 -10.95 -7.66 5.76
N TYR A 43 -9.86 -7.11 5.24
CA TYR A 43 -8.55 -7.75 5.26
C TYR A 43 -8.07 -7.99 6.69
N GLU A 44 -8.18 -7.00 7.59
CA GLU A 44 -7.79 -7.15 9.00
C GLU A 44 -8.49 -8.35 9.65
N ARG A 45 -9.81 -8.48 9.46
CA ARG A 45 -10.58 -9.59 10.01
C ARG A 45 -10.15 -10.95 9.44
N LEU A 46 -9.98 -11.04 8.12
CA LEU A 46 -9.58 -12.29 7.47
C LEU A 46 -8.14 -12.68 7.85
N ASN A 47 -7.24 -11.71 7.87
CA ASN A 47 -5.83 -11.92 8.20
C ASN A 47 -5.61 -12.30 9.67
N ALA A 48 -6.45 -11.79 10.58
CA ALA A 48 -6.42 -12.17 12.00
C ALA A 48 -6.83 -13.63 12.23
N LEU A 49 -7.70 -14.18 11.39
CA LEU A 49 -8.07 -15.60 11.44
C LEU A 49 -6.97 -16.47 10.84
N LYS A 50 -6.43 -16.06 9.70
CA LYS A 50 -5.40 -16.80 8.99
C LYS A 50 -4.59 -15.86 8.09
N PRO A 51 -3.29 -15.65 8.39
CA PRO A 51 -2.47 -14.68 7.68
C PRO A 51 -2.31 -15.01 6.19
N PHE A 52 -2.45 -13.97 5.34
CA PHE A 52 -2.26 -14.07 3.90
C PHE A 52 -1.91 -12.71 3.30
N ALA A 53 -1.42 -12.72 2.06
CA ALA A 53 -1.29 -11.51 1.25
C ALA A 53 -1.82 -11.76 -0.16
N VAL A 54 -2.29 -10.72 -0.82
CA VAL A 54 -2.78 -10.77 -2.21
C VAL A 54 -2.10 -9.70 -3.02
N ALA A 55 -1.57 -10.08 -4.19
CA ALA A 55 -1.02 -9.15 -5.16
C ALA A 55 -1.54 -9.47 -6.56
N PHE A 56 -1.92 -8.45 -7.34
CA PHE A 56 -2.12 -8.62 -8.77
C PHE A 56 -0.77 -8.60 -9.49
N THR A 57 -0.56 -9.56 -10.38
CA THR A 57 0.70 -9.71 -11.13
C THR A 57 0.61 -9.16 -12.55
N ASP A 58 -0.60 -8.89 -13.03
CA ASP A 58 -0.88 -8.33 -14.36
C ASP A 58 -1.44 -6.91 -14.30
N LYS A 59 -1.39 -6.21 -15.45
CA LYS A 59 -1.88 -4.83 -15.57
C LYS A 59 -3.40 -4.73 -15.55
N GLU A 60 -4.07 -5.75 -16.01
CA GLU A 60 -5.52 -5.86 -16.15
C GLU A 60 -6.19 -6.23 -14.82
N LEU A 61 -5.41 -6.63 -13.80
CA LEU A 61 -5.86 -7.09 -12.50
C LEU A 61 -6.72 -8.37 -12.57
N ASN A 62 -6.32 -9.30 -13.44
CA ASN A 62 -6.98 -10.59 -13.60
C ASN A 62 -6.19 -11.75 -12.99
N ILE A 63 -4.88 -11.59 -12.79
CA ILE A 63 -4.01 -12.61 -12.24
C ILE A 63 -3.55 -12.17 -10.85
N ILE A 64 -3.75 -13.03 -9.86
CA ILE A 64 -3.32 -12.79 -8.48
C ILE A 64 -2.22 -13.75 -8.07
N SER A 65 -1.28 -13.27 -7.29
CA SER A 65 -0.40 -14.04 -6.43
C SER A 65 -1.01 -14.04 -5.03
N LEU A 66 -1.38 -15.20 -4.53
CA LEU A 66 -1.91 -15.41 -3.18
C LEU A 66 -0.81 -16.02 -2.31
N GLU A 67 -0.40 -15.29 -1.28
CA GLU A 67 0.55 -15.77 -0.28
C GLU A 67 -0.22 -16.26 0.93
N MET A 68 -0.11 -17.53 1.25
CA MET A 68 -0.67 -18.14 2.46
C MET A 68 0.45 -18.29 3.49
N ILE A 69 0.33 -17.59 4.59
CA ILE A 69 1.39 -17.42 5.57
C ILE A 69 1.07 -18.27 6.82
N SER A 70 2.02 -19.09 7.23
CA SER A 70 2.00 -19.79 8.50
C SER A 70 3.31 -19.52 9.26
N ASP A 71 3.39 -19.94 10.51
CA ASP A 71 4.57 -19.73 11.37
C ASP A 71 5.85 -20.31 10.77
N THR A 72 5.73 -21.38 9.99
CA THR A 72 6.88 -22.14 9.47
C THR A 72 7.07 -22.02 7.98
N LEU A 73 6.02 -21.67 7.23
CA LEU A 73 6.02 -21.75 5.77
C LEU A 73 5.10 -20.71 5.13
N THR A 74 5.59 -20.04 4.10
CA THR A 74 4.78 -19.26 3.19
C THR A 74 4.62 -20.02 1.87
N ARG A 75 3.37 -20.25 1.46
CA ARG A 75 3.02 -20.84 0.16
C ARG A 75 2.52 -19.77 -0.76
N ILE A 76 3.02 -19.74 -1.98
CA ILE A 76 2.64 -18.76 -2.99
C ILE A 76 1.97 -19.52 -4.14
N TYR A 77 0.76 -19.09 -4.48
CA TYR A 77 -0.01 -19.60 -5.60
C TYR A 77 -0.37 -18.48 -6.56
N GLU A 78 -0.38 -18.77 -7.84
CA GLU A 78 -0.85 -17.84 -8.85
C GLU A 78 -2.14 -18.36 -9.51
N PHE A 79 -3.16 -17.50 -9.57
CA PHE A 79 -4.46 -17.82 -10.12
C PHE A 79 -4.99 -16.70 -11.02
N ASN A 80 -5.73 -17.06 -12.04
CA ASN A 80 -6.69 -16.12 -12.62
C ASN A 80 -7.84 -15.93 -11.61
N THR A 81 -8.35 -14.71 -11.47
CA THR A 81 -9.41 -14.37 -10.49
C THR A 81 -10.74 -15.10 -10.73
N TYR A 82 -10.91 -15.69 -11.92
CA TYR A 82 -12.08 -16.50 -12.30
C TYR A 82 -11.79 -18.01 -12.26
N ASP A 83 -10.58 -18.43 -11.87
CA ASP A 83 -10.20 -19.84 -11.84
C ASP A 83 -10.84 -20.54 -10.63
N HIS A 84 -11.57 -21.65 -10.88
CA HIS A 84 -12.17 -22.46 -9.82
C HIS A 84 -11.13 -23.03 -8.85
N ARG A 85 -9.90 -23.27 -9.30
CA ARG A 85 -8.80 -23.76 -8.46
C ARG A 85 -8.46 -22.80 -7.31
N LEU A 86 -8.76 -21.52 -7.44
CA LEU A 86 -8.64 -20.56 -6.34
C LEU A 86 -9.57 -20.94 -5.19
N ALA A 87 -10.85 -21.22 -5.50
CA ALA A 87 -11.83 -21.66 -4.48
C ALA A 87 -11.40 -22.96 -3.81
N ASP A 88 -11.01 -23.96 -4.60
CA ASP A 88 -10.57 -25.28 -4.11
C ASP A 88 -9.35 -25.15 -3.19
N THR A 89 -8.40 -24.28 -3.57
CA THR A 89 -7.19 -24.02 -2.77
C THR A 89 -7.54 -23.33 -1.46
N LEU A 90 -8.39 -22.31 -1.48
CA LEU A 90 -8.84 -21.61 -0.27
C LEU A 90 -9.55 -22.57 0.70
N LEU A 91 -10.46 -23.42 0.19
CA LEU A 91 -11.17 -24.42 0.98
C LEU A 91 -10.21 -25.47 1.54
N LYS A 92 -9.30 -25.99 0.73
CA LYS A 92 -8.28 -26.97 1.16
C LYS A 92 -7.48 -26.48 2.36
N TYR A 93 -7.19 -25.20 2.41
CA TYR A 93 -6.42 -24.59 3.50
C TYR A 93 -7.30 -23.89 4.54
N ASN A 94 -8.62 -24.12 4.56
CA ASN A 94 -9.57 -23.53 5.50
C ASN A 94 -9.52 -21.99 5.58
N TYR A 95 -9.41 -21.32 4.45
CA TYR A 95 -9.60 -19.86 4.36
C TYR A 95 -11.06 -19.53 4.08
N ASP A 96 -11.51 -18.35 4.52
CA ASP A 96 -12.81 -17.80 4.13
C ASP A 96 -12.80 -17.43 2.63
N SER A 97 -13.19 -18.38 1.80
CA SER A 97 -13.24 -18.24 0.35
C SER A 97 -14.10 -17.04 -0.09
N ALA A 98 -15.32 -16.93 0.47
CA ALA A 98 -16.26 -15.85 0.12
C ALA A 98 -15.68 -14.47 0.50
N GLY A 99 -15.08 -14.38 1.68
CA GLY A 99 -14.43 -13.15 2.16
C GLY A 99 -13.24 -12.74 1.30
N ILE A 100 -12.40 -13.67 0.88
CA ILE A 100 -11.24 -13.39 0.02
C ILE A 100 -11.68 -13.01 -1.40
N TYR A 101 -12.67 -13.68 -1.98
CA TYR A 101 -13.23 -13.27 -3.28
C TYR A 101 -13.81 -11.87 -3.25
N TYR A 102 -14.56 -11.53 -2.20
CA TYR A 102 -15.07 -10.16 -2.01
C TYR A 102 -13.92 -9.15 -1.95
N LEU A 103 -12.86 -9.45 -1.19
CA LEU A 103 -11.67 -8.60 -1.07
C LEU A 103 -11.01 -8.38 -2.43
N ILE A 104 -10.75 -9.45 -3.19
CA ILE A 104 -10.15 -9.38 -4.53
C ILE A 104 -10.97 -8.50 -5.48
N ARG A 105 -12.30 -8.68 -5.50
CA ARG A 105 -13.20 -7.87 -6.33
C ARG A 105 -13.15 -6.38 -5.95
N LYS A 106 -13.14 -6.09 -4.65
CA LYS A 106 -13.01 -4.70 -4.18
C LYS A 106 -11.67 -4.09 -4.54
N MET A 107 -10.58 -4.85 -4.43
CA MET A 107 -9.25 -4.42 -4.87
C MET A 107 -9.24 -4.10 -6.38
N GLN A 108 -9.85 -4.93 -7.23
CA GLN A 108 -9.99 -4.67 -8.68
C GLN A 108 -10.73 -3.35 -8.93
N GLN A 109 -11.87 -3.13 -8.28
CA GLN A 109 -12.71 -1.94 -8.44
C GLN A 109 -11.97 -0.65 -8.06
N THR A 110 -11.20 -0.69 -6.98
CA THR A 110 -10.44 0.45 -6.46
C THR A 110 -9.03 0.56 -7.02
N LYS A 111 -8.62 -0.40 -7.87
CA LYS A 111 -7.25 -0.48 -8.42
C LYS A 111 -6.16 -0.63 -7.35
N VAL A 112 -6.51 -1.25 -6.24
CA VAL A 112 -5.53 -1.71 -5.25
C VAL A 112 -4.86 -2.96 -5.80
N THR A 113 -3.53 -2.91 -5.93
CA THR A 113 -2.76 -3.96 -6.61
C THR A 113 -2.10 -4.93 -5.65
N TRP A 114 -1.92 -4.56 -4.40
CA TRP A 114 -1.34 -5.40 -3.38
C TRP A 114 -1.85 -5.02 -2.00
N ILE A 115 -2.08 -6.02 -1.16
CA ILE A 115 -2.41 -5.87 0.24
C ILE A 115 -1.61 -6.88 1.06
N ASN A 116 -1.02 -6.39 2.15
CA ASN A 116 -0.29 -7.22 3.10
C ASN A 116 -0.33 -6.59 4.50
N SER A 117 -0.13 -7.42 5.51
CA SER A 117 0.10 -7.00 6.88
C SER A 117 1.60 -7.04 7.18
N VAL A 118 2.12 -5.93 7.71
CA VAL A 118 3.53 -5.77 8.06
C VAL A 118 3.64 -5.43 9.54
N ASP A 119 4.52 -6.12 10.26
CA ASP A 119 4.75 -5.84 11.67
C ASP A 119 5.58 -4.57 11.85
N TYR A 120 5.17 -3.75 12.82
CA TYR A 120 5.96 -2.65 13.35
C TYR A 120 5.90 -2.68 14.89
N TYR A 121 6.83 -2.00 15.55
CA TYR A 121 6.94 -2.05 17.00
C TYR A 121 6.67 -0.69 17.63
N VAL A 122 5.82 -0.68 18.67
CA VAL A 122 5.57 0.50 19.51
C VAL A 122 5.86 0.11 20.94
N ASN A 123 6.82 0.78 21.59
CA ASN A 123 7.26 0.45 22.96
C ASN A 123 7.60 -1.04 23.12
N ASP A 124 8.33 -1.60 22.16
CA ASP A 124 8.72 -3.01 22.08
C ASP A 124 7.55 -4.02 21.96
N GLN A 125 6.33 -3.53 21.79
CA GLN A 125 5.16 -4.35 21.49
C GLN A 125 4.90 -4.43 19.98
N PRO A 126 4.72 -5.63 19.43
CA PRO A 126 4.40 -5.79 18.01
C PRO A 126 3.02 -5.21 17.71
N GLN A 127 2.94 -4.46 16.64
CA GLN A 127 1.73 -3.91 16.06
C GLN A 127 1.68 -4.27 14.58
N GLN A 128 0.50 -4.23 14.00
CA GLN A 128 0.31 -4.50 12.57
C GLN A 128 -0.05 -3.24 11.81
N LEU A 129 0.61 -3.06 10.67
CA LEU A 129 0.33 -2.05 9.67
C LEU A 129 -0.21 -2.75 8.44
N ILE A 130 -1.43 -2.41 8.01
CA ILE A 130 -1.96 -2.89 6.73
C ILE A 130 -1.47 -1.96 5.63
N TYR A 131 -0.85 -2.55 4.61
CA TYR A 131 -0.23 -1.84 3.51
C TYR A 131 -0.97 -2.15 2.21
N LEU A 132 -1.45 -1.11 1.53
CA LEU A 132 -2.16 -1.22 0.25
C LEU A 132 -1.40 -0.46 -0.83
N SER A 133 -0.93 -1.16 -1.86
CA SER A 133 -0.39 -0.53 -3.06
C SER A 133 -1.51 -0.23 -4.06
N ILE A 134 -1.48 0.98 -4.63
CA ILE A 134 -2.47 1.43 -5.60
C ILE A 134 -1.84 1.38 -6.98
N LYS A 135 -2.64 1.01 -7.99
CA LYS A 135 -2.19 1.02 -9.39
C LYS A 135 -1.49 2.35 -9.71
N PRO A 136 -0.33 2.33 -10.37
CA PRO A 136 0.52 3.49 -10.48
C PRO A 136 -0.23 4.67 -11.07
N ILE A 137 -0.30 5.74 -10.31
CA ILE A 137 -0.44 7.05 -10.89
C ILE A 137 0.92 7.30 -11.51
N THR A 138 1.01 7.11 -12.81
CA THR A 138 2.27 7.21 -13.54
C THR A 138 2.77 8.64 -13.46
N ILE A 139 3.51 8.97 -12.39
CA ILE A 139 4.37 10.14 -12.38
C ILE A 139 5.56 9.71 -13.23
N ARG A 140 5.43 9.89 -14.53
CA ARG A 140 6.52 9.65 -15.48
C ARG A 140 7.47 10.83 -15.40
N TYR A 141 8.51 10.69 -14.65
CA TYR A 141 9.72 11.48 -14.90
C TYR A 141 10.43 10.87 -16.11
N ILE A 142 10.89 11.69 -17.02
CA ILE A 142 11.49 11.30 -18.32
C ILE A 142 12.66 10.33 -18.15
N PHE A 143 13.28 10.25 -16.97
CA PHE A 143 14.47 9.42 -16.66
C PHE A 143 14.36 8.62 -15.35
N SER A 144 13.16 8.43 -14.78
CA SER A 144 13.00 7.72 -13.53
C SER A 144 12.06 6.52 -13.68
N PRO A 145 12.28 5.42 -12.94
CA PRO A 145 11.35 4.31 -12.91
C PRO A 145 9.96 4.76 -12.44
N PRO A 146 8.90 4.06 -12.81
CA PRO A 146 7.54 4.37 -12.40
C PRO A 146 7.44 4.34 -10.87
N LYS A 147 6.76 5.33 -10.29
CA LYS A 147 6.53 5.39 -8.84
C LYS A 147 5.10 4.97 -8.53
N TYR A 148 4.95 4.27 -7.42
CA TYR A 148 3.69 3.72 -6.92
C TYR A 148 3.30 4.41 -5.63
N ILE A 149 2.01 4.69 -5.48
CA ILE A 149 1.46 5.17 -4.22
C ILE A 149 1.02 3.96 -3.41
N ALA A 150 1.36 3.96 -2.14
CA ALA A 150 0.85 2.99 -1.20
C ALA A 150 0.24 3.70 0.01
N LEU A 151 -0.87 3.17 0.51
CA LEU A 151 -1.50 3.58 1.75
C LEU A 151 -1.05 2.64 2.88
N GLY A 152 -0.79 3.21 4.04
CA GLY A 152 -0.52 2.48 5.26
C GLY A 152 -1.59 2.78 6.30
N TYR A 153 -2.24 1.73 6.81
CA TYR A 153 -3.26 1.83 7.85
C TYR A 153 -2.68 1.34 9.16
N PHE A 154 -2.47 2.27 10.08
CA PHE A 154 -1.97 1.99 11.42
C PHE A 154 -3.13 1.66 12.37
N ARG A 155 -2.91 0.70 13.24
CA ARG A 155 -3.91 0.34 14.26
C ARG A 155 -4.14 1.46 15.29
N THR A 156 -3.11 2.23 15.59
CA THR A 156 -3.13 3.35 16.54
C THR A 156 -2.79 4.67 15.85
N ALA A 157 -3.23 5.79 16.44
CA ALA A 157 -2.86 7.12 15.98
C ALA A 157 -1.33 7.30 16.04
N GLN A 158 -0.77 7.93 15.02
CA GLN A 158 0.64 8.18 14.84
C GLN A 158 0.96 9.67 15.04
N SER A 159 2.20 9.97 15.37
CA SER A 159 2.68 11.35 15.49
C SER A 159 3.41 11.78 14.22
N PHE A 160 3.20 13.03 13.81
CA PHE A 160 3.75 13.59 12.58
C PHE A 160 4.46 14.92 12.88
N ASP A 161 5.45 15.25 12.05
CA ASP A 161 6.09 16.56 12.06
C ASP A 161 5.19 17.62 11.39
N GLU A 162 5.64 18.89 11.44
CA GLU A 162 4.93 20.02 10.82
C GLU A 162 4.72 19.87 9.31
N LYS A 163 5.56 19.07 8.65
CA LYS A 163 5.46 18.75 7.22
C LYS A 163 4.56 17.54 6.94
N GLY A 164 3.96 16.96 8.00
CA GLY A 164 3.12 15.78 7.93
C GLY A 164 3.90 14.48 7.69
N ARG A 165 5.21 14.44 7.93
CA ARG A 165 6.00 13.21 7.85
C ARG A 165 5.88 12.45 9.16
N LEU A 166 5.76 11.12 9.07
CA LEU A 166 5.74 10.25 10.23
C LEU A 166 7.00 10.47 11.07
N LEU A 167 6.82 10.78 12.35
CA LEU A 167 7.94 10.96 13.27
C LEU A 167 8.56 9.60 13.55
N ASP A 168 9.83 9.52 13.22
CA ASP A 168 10.67 8.36 13.49
C ASP A 168 11.08 8.42 14.97
N ASN A 169 10.34 7.77 15.85
CA ASN A 169 10.80 7.59 17.23
C ASN A 169 12.09 6.78 17.19
N ARG A 170 13.10 7.16 17.98
CA ARG A 170 14.39 6.43 18.06
C ARG A 170 14.23 4.92 18.33
N ARG A 171 13.08 4.52 18.91
CA ARG A 171 12.68 3.13 19.16
C ARG A 171 12.02 2.46 17.95
N THR A 172 11.42 3.21 17.01
CA THR A 172 10.81 2.68 15.78
C THR A 172 11.82 2.39 14.66
N LYS A 173 13.12 2.63 14.88
CA LYS A 173 14.20 2.20 13.96
C LYS A 173 14.21 0.70 13.66
N LYS A 174 13.43 -0.09 14.40
CA LYS A 174 13.18 -1.51 14.15
C LYS A 174 11.91 -1.81 13.34
N ILE A 175 11.16 -0.82 12.87
CA ILE A 175 10.24 -1.08 11.76
C ILE A 175 11.11 -1.73 10.69
N ARG A 176 10.82 -2.99 10.37
CA ARG A 176 11.46 -3.68 9.24
C ARG A 176 11.46 -2.66 8.13
N LYS A 177 12.63 -2.11 7.86
CA LYS A 177 12.83 -1.02 6.93
C LYS A 177 12.13 -1.40 5.63
N ILE A 178 10.96 -0.86 5.40
CA ILE A 178 10.53 -0.61 4.04
C ILE A 178 11.54 0.45 3.61
N LYS A 179 12.66 -0.01 3.05
CA LYS A 179 13.93 0.70 2.96
C LYS A 179 13.70 2.10 2.40
N GLY A 180 13.95 3.12 3.23
CA GLY A 180 14.01 4.50 2.79
C GLY A 180 12.67 5.17 2.47
N GLN A 181 11.53 4.57 2.77
CA GLN A 181 10.21 5.17 2.53
C GLN A 181 9.87 6.17 3.64
N VAL A 182 9.44 7.35 3.22
CA VAL A 182 8.88 8.37 4.11
C VAL A 182 7.37 8.27 4.02
N PHE A 183 6.72 8.11 5.17
CA PHE A 183 5.27 8.13 5.26
C PHE A 183 4.77 9.54 5.53
N TYR A 184 3.73 9.95 4.81
CA TYR A 184 3.08 11.25 4.92
C TYR A 184 1.65 11.08 5.40
N ARG A 185 1.21 11.96 6.29
CA ARG A 185 -0.11 11.96 6.91
C ARG A 185 -1.22 12.19 5.89
N ILE A 186 -2.24 11.34 5.94
CA ILE A 186 -3.60 11.60 5.43
C ILE A 186 -4.50 11.88 6.62
N THR A 187 -4.56 10.95 7.57
CA THR A 187 -5.21 11.10 8.89
C THR A 187 -4.23 10.71 9.99
N ASP A 188 -4.66 10.69 11.24
CA ASP A 188 -3.80 10.25 12.34
C ASP A 188 -3.44 8.75 12.27
N ARG A 189 -4.23 7.95 11.58
CA ARG A 189 -4.02 6.50 11.41
C ARG A 189 -3.66 6.09 9.99
N ILE A 190 -3.82 6.96 9.02
CA ILE A 190 -3.67 6.63 7.60
C ILE A 190 -2.60 7.52 6.99
N CYS A 191 -1.65 6.90 6.35
CA CYS A 191 -0.52 7.56 5.69
C CYS A 191 -0.44 7.13 4.23
N TYR A 192 0.24 7.92 3.42
CA TYR A 192 0.71 7.46 2.12
C TYR A 192 2.23 7.46 2.06
N THR A 193 2.76 6.65 1.20
CA THR A 193 4.17 6.65 0.83
C THR A 193 4.32 6.44 -0.67
N ILE A 194 5.50 6.76 -1.19
CA ILE A 194 5.84 6.58 -2.59
C ILE A 194 6.96 5.54 -2.66
N THR A 195 6.75 4.52 -3.44
CA THR A 195 7.69 3.42 -3.62
C THR A 195 8.04 3.23 -5.10
N GLU A 196 9.28 2.82 -5.38
CA GLU A 196 9.72 2.41 -6.71
C GLU A 196 9.45 0.92 -6.97
N LYS A 197 9.03 0.18 -5.96
CA LYS A 197 8.71 -1.23 -6.05
C LYS A 197 7.21 -1.45 -6.08
N TYR A 198 6.77 -2.32 -6.97
CA TYR A 198 5.38 -2.75 -7.07
C TYR A 198 4.93 -3.57 -5.85
N ARG A 199 5.90 -4.14 -5.12
CA ARG A 199 5.70 -4.94 -3.90
C ARG A 199 6.62 -4.44 -2.77
#